data_c27fc104554da8a044a4b0af5c284fa8
#
_entry.id   c27fc104554da8a044a4b0af5c284fa8
#
_cell.length_a   1.000
_cell.length_b   1.000
_cell.length_c   1.000
_cell.angle_alpha   90.00
_cell.angle_beta   90.00
_cell.angle_gamma   90.00
#
_symmetry.space_group_name_H-M   'P 1'
#
loop_
_entity.id
_entity.type
_entity.pdbx_description
1 polymer ?
#
loop_
_entity_poly.entity_id
_entity_poly.type
_entity_poly.pdbx_seq_one_letter_code
_entity_poly.pdbx_strand_id
1 'polypeptide(L)'
;MSARIALFLPKLSAYGGTEGFSLRLAKALAEQGYGVDFVCARQETDPPLGVKVVRLGRPGPSRAVKIAWFAKAAERIRRKNKYDLCIGFGNTVKQDLLRIGGGPLKIFWELSKRAYGPGFPQDFKMLKRRLSPGNTLIRNIEKQALSGRGTIVAVSHRVRDWLIAAHPHLKDRNIRVIYNQPDLERFSPAAPDERQALRQNLGLNKNDTLLTFAGTNFALKGLIPLIKALSLLPENFKLHIAGHRNPGRFAKLAASLGVGERVRFLGYVKDMPSFYRAGDVFVLPSFYDACSNAVLEALASGSRVVSSKDNGSGFFLPERWVIKDPSDVRALARTIKSAAGESQPPPFSWPKDVPAGMEPYLELVKELLEAK
;
A
#
# COMPACT_ATOMS: atom_id res chain seq x y z
N MET A 1 31.61 19.80 -0.35
CA MET A 1 30.22 20.29 -0.37
C MET A 1 29.33 19.08 -0.14
N SER A 2 28.25 19.23 0.61
CA SER A 2 27.28 18.17 0.81
C SER A 2 26.58 17.82 -0.51
N ALA A 3 26.38 16.54 -0.82
CA ALA A 3 25.70 16.11 -2.03
C ALA A 3 24.25 16.61 -2.08
N ARG A 4 23.79 16.99 -3.26
CA ARG A 4 22.44 17.51 -3.52
C ARG A 4 21.54 16.47 -4.10
N ILE A 5 20.46 16.14 -3.39
CA ILE A 5 19.51 15.09 -3.75
C ILE A 5 18.14 15.70 -4.08
N ALA A 6 17.53 15.28 -5.17
CA ALA A 6 16.17 15.66 -5.51
C ALA A 6 15.20 14.49 -5.43
N LEU A 7 14.09 14.68 -4.72
CA LEU A 7 12.95 13.76 -4.67
C LEU A 7 11.82 14.28 -5.55
N PHE A 8 11.34 13.47 -6.49
CA PHE A 8 10.31 13.86 -7.45
C PHE A 8 9.00 13.10 -7.19
N LEU A 9 8.00 13.82 -6.67
CA LEU A 9 6.64 13.28 -6.49
C LEU A 9 5.62 14.39 -6.76
N PRO A 10 4.52 14.13 -7.51
CA PRO A 10 3.55 15.16 -7.85
C PRO A 10 2.91 15.88 -6.65
N LYS A 11 2.89 15.26 -5.47
CA LYS A 11 2.24 15.77 -4.27
C LYS A 11 3.13 15.60 -3.03
N LEU A 12 3.40 16.69 -2.34
CA LEU A 12 3.96 16.66 -0.99
C LEU A 12 2.82 16.60 0.02
N SER A 13 2.67 15.48 0.72
CA SER A 13 1.59 15.24 1.68
C SER A 13 2.03 14.24 2.75
N ALA A 14 1.55 14.42 3.97
CA ALA A 14 1.74 13.45 5.05
C ALA A 14 0.84 12.21 4.90
N TYR A 15 -0.21 12.30 4.06
CA TYR A 15 -1.19 11.24 3.86
C TYR A 15 -0.93 10.46 2.58
N GLY A 16 -1.04 9.13 2.66
CA GLY A 16 -0.79 8.21 1.56
C GLY A 16 0.50 7.41 1.74
N GLY A 17 0.53 6.19 1.18
CA GLY A 17 1.67 5.27 1.36
C GLY A 17 2.96 5.79 0.72
N THR A 18 2.89 6.24 -0.53
CA THR A 18 4.05 6.79 -1.26
C THR A 18 4.40 8.19 -0.77
N GLU A 19 3.41 9.03 -0.55
CA GLU A 19 3.59 10.42 -0.08
C GLU A 19 4.22 10.44 1.31
N GLY A 20 3.64 9.72 2.28
CA GLY A 20 4.20 9.65 3.63
C GLY A 20 5.60 9.02 3.66
N PHE A 21 5.86 8.01 2.81
CA PHE A 21 7.19 7.44 2.69
C PHE A 21 8.20 8.47 2.14
N SER A 22 7.86 9.16 1.05
CA SER A 22 8.77 10.16 0.44
C SER A 22 9.09 11.32 1.37
N LEU A 23 8.14 11.70 2.23
CA LEU A 23 8.34 12.74 3.24
C LEU A 23 9.32 12.26 4.33
N ARG A 24 9.17 11.03 4.82
CA ARG A 24 10.11 10.44 5.79
C ARG A 24 11.51 10.26 5.19
N LEU A 25 11.62 9.83 3.92
CA LEU A 25 12.91 9.71 3.25
C LEU A 25 13.59 11.07 3.07
N ALA A 26 12.84 12.11 2.68
CA ALA A 26 13.37 13.47 2.57
C ALA A 26 13.92 13.97 3.92
N LYS A 27 13.18 13.71 5.02
CA LYS A 27 13.61 14.03 6.38
C LYS A 27 14.91 13.31 6.74
N ALA A 28 14.95 11.98 6.57
CA ALA A 28 16.10 11.17 6.93
C ALA A 28 17.35 11.57 6.14
N LEU A 29 17.23 11.89 4.84
CA LEU A 29 18.34 12.38 4.03
C LEU A 29 18.84 13.75 4.50
N ALA A 30 17.94 14.67 4.88
CA ALA A 30 18.34 15.96 5.43
C ALA A 30 19.06 15.82 6.79
N GLU A 31 18.60 14.90 7.64
CA GLU A 31 19.25 14.55 8.92
C GLU A 31 20.65 13.94 8.74
N GLN A 32 20.91 13.26 7.61
CA GLN A 32 22.24 12.80 7.21
C GLN A 32 23.14 13.91 6.63
N GLY A 33 22.66 15.16 6.60
CA GLY A 33 23.42 16.32 6.12
C GLY A 33 23.40 16.53 4.61
N TYR A 34 22.59 15.80 3.84
CA TYR A 34 22.42 16.04 2.40
C TYR A 34 21.59 17.30 2.13
N GLY A 35 21.92 18.03 1.05
CA GLY A 35 21.06 19.09 0.53
C GLY A 35 19.85 18.49 -0.20
N VAL A 36 18.64 18.59 0.37
CA VAL A 36 17.45 17.91 -0.16
C VAL A 36 16.46 18.89 -0.78
N ASP A 37 16.17 18.69 -2.08
CA ASP A 37 15.11 19.39 -2.80
C ASP A 37 13.92 18.44 -3.03
N PHE A 38 12.73 18.78 -2.51
CA PHE A 38 11.49 18.06 -2.80
C PHE A 38 10.74 18.74 -3.94
N VAL A 39 10.74 18.13 -5.12
CA VAL A 39 10.15 18.67 -6.35
C VAL A 39 8.74 18.14 -6.51
N CYS A 40 7.73 19.02 -6.38
CA CYS A 40 6.32 18.63 -6.44
C CYS A 40 5.46 19.58 -7.28
N ALA A 41 4.29 19.09 -7.74
CA ALA A 41 3.31 19.94 -8.41
C ALA A 41 2.47 20.73 -7.39
N ARG A 42 2.18 20.15 -6.23
CA ARG A 42 1.46 20.80 -5.13
C ARG A 42 1.97 20.34 -3.77
N GLN A 43 1.87 21.25 -2.82
CA GLN A 43 2.23 21.05 -1.42
C GLN A 43 0.95 21.08 -0.58
N GLU A 44 0.75 20.07 0.27
CA GLU A 44 -0.40 19.94 1.20
C GLU A 44 0.03 19.90 2.67
N THR A 45 1.33 19.79 2.93
CA THR A 45 1.90 19.82 4.28
C THR A 45 3.22 20.59 4.28
N ASP A 46 3.66 21.05 5.42
CA ASP A 46 4.98 21.66 5.56
C ASP A 46 6.08 20.61 5.35
N PRO A 47 7.21 21.02 4.72
CA PRO A 47 8.35 20.15 4.56
C PRO A 47 9.04 19.89 5.91
N PRO A 48 9.75 18.76 6.07
CA PRO A 48 10.66 18.56 7.19
C PRO A 48 11.76 19.63 7.21
N LEU A 49 12.33 19.84 8.40
CA LEU A 49 13.48 20.72 8.56
C LEU A 49 14.63 20.31 7.64
N GLY A 50 15.28 21.27 7.00
CA GLY A 50 16.38 21.04 6.04
C GLY A 50 15.95 20.61 4.64
N VAL A 51 14.64 20.46 4.37
CA VAL A 51 14.11 20.10 3.05
C VAL A 51 13.56 21.31 2.33
N LYS A 52 14.13 21.64 1.15
CA LYS A 52 13.64 22.71 0.30
C LYS A 52 12.55 22.21 -0.65
N VAL A 53 11.44 22.95 -0.76
CA VAL A 53 10.36 22.59 -1.69
C VAL A 53 10.48 23.39 -2.99
N VAL A 54 10.50 22.67 -4.11
CA VAL A 54 10.47 23.23 -5.46
C VAL A 54 9.10 22.95 -6.07
N ARG A 55 8.21 23.96 -6.06
CA ARG A 55 6.85 23.85 -6.60
C ARG A 55 6.80 24.11 -8.09
N LEU A 56 6.34 23.13 -8.86
CA LEU A 56 6.21 23.19 -10.33
C LEU A 56 4.85 23.73 -10.79
N GLY A 57 3.89 23.82 -9.86
CA GLY A 57 2.51 24.11 -10.20
C GLY A 57 1.78 22.95 -10.90
N ARG A 58 0.51 23.16 -11.19
CA ARG A 58 -0.36 22.14 -11.80
C ARG A 58 -1.28 22.75 -12.85
N PRO A 59 -0.74 23.41 -13.90
CA PRO A 59 -1.55 24.06 -14.93
C PRO A 59 -2.30 23.06 -15.81
N GLY A 60 -3.38 23.53 -16.40
CA GLY A 60 -4.18 22.82 -17.40
C GLY A 60 -5.46 22.19 -16.88
N PRO A 61 -6.46 22.02 -17.77
CA PRO A 61 -7.81 21.61 -17.42
C PRO A 61 -7.93 20.11 -17.16
N SER A 62 -7.15 19.29 -17.88
CA SER A 62 -7.30 17.82 -17.82
C SER A 62 -6.23 17.11 -16.98
N ARG A 63 -6.55 15.88 -16.54
CA ARG A 63 -5.58 15.02 -15.86
C ARG A 63 -4.35 14.74 -16.73
N ALA A 64 -4.53 14.52 -18.04
CA ALA A 64 -3.42 14.24 -18.95
C ALA A 64 -2.44 15.41 -19.04
N VAL A 65 -2.95 16.63 -19.19
CA VAL A 65 -2.13 17.85 -19.23
C VAL A 65 -1.34 18.01 -17.93
N LYS A 66 -1.97 17.78 -16.77
CA LYS A 66 -1.30 17.88 -15.45
C LYS A 66 -0.16 16.85 -15.29
N ILE A 67 -0.35 15.64 -15.80
CA ILE A 67 0.69 14.60 -15.78
C ILE A 67 1.83 14.96 -16.73
N ALA A 68 1.52 15.38 -17.96
CA ALA A 68 2.51 15.81 -18.96
C ALA A 68 3.34 16.99 -18.44
N TRP A 69 2.66 17.97 -17.85
CA TRP A 69 3.32 19.14 -17.26
C TRP A 69 4.33 18.72 -16.19
N PHE A 70 3.89 17.91 -15.22
CA PHE A 70 4.79 17.47 -14.15
C PHE A 70 6.01 16.72 -14.70
N ALA A 71 5.81 15.76 -15.60
CA ALA A 71 6.91 15.00 -16.19
C ALA A 71 7.92 15.90 -16.93
N LYS A 72 7.44 16.86 -17.74
CA LYS A 72 8.29 17.80 -18.47
C LYS A 72 8.99 18.80 -17.54
N ALA A 73 8.27 19.37 -16.58
CA ALA A 73 8.81 20.36 -15.65
C ALA A 73 9.84 19.70 -14.68
N ALA A 74 9.57 18.50 -14.19
CA ALA A 74 10.51 17.73 -13.39
C ALA A 74 11.81 17.45 -14.14
N GLU A 75 11.72 17.02 -15.41
CA GLU A 75 12.91 16.80 -16.25
C GLU A 75 13.69 18.09 -16.51
N ARG A 76 13.00 19.24 -16.71
CA ARG A 76 13.66 20.55 -16.85
C ARG A 76 14.43 20.93 -15.58
N ILE A 77 13.82 20.74 -14.38
CA ILE A 77 14.48 21.02 -13.10
C ILE A 77 15.68 20.10 -12.90
N ARG A 78 15.53 18.79 -13.17
CA ARG A 78 16.61 17.82 -13.09
C ARG A 78 17.84 18.25 -13.91
N ARG A 79 17.63 18.67 -15.14
CA ARG A 79 18.73 19.14 -16.03
C ARG A 79 19.34 20.48 -15.59
N LYS A 80 18.49 21.42 -15.13
CA LYS A 80 18.95 22.76 -14.77
C LYS A 80 19.79 22.76 -13.49
N ASN A 81 19.39 22.00 -12.48
CA ASN A 81 19.96 22.10 -11.13
C ASN A 81 21.14 21.15 -10.88
N LYS A 82 21.46 20.26 -11.81
CA LYS A 82 22.61 19.31 -11.74
C LYS A 82 22.70 18.62 -10.35
N TYR A 83 21.63 17.92 -9.97
CA TYR A 83 21.62 17.14 -8.72
C TYR A 83 22.59 15.96 -8.81
N ASP A 84 23.24 15.65 -7.69
CA ASP A 84 24.11 14.48 -7.56
C ASP A 84 23.29 13.17 -7.60
N LEU A 85 22.06 13.19 -7.05
CA LEU A 85 21.14 12.06 -7.12
C LEU A 85 19.69 12.50 -7.31
N CYS A 86 18.96 11.79 -8.17
CA CYS A 86 17.54 12.01 -8.43
C CYS A 86 16.72 10.78 -8.08
N ILE A 87 15.77 10.90 -7.15
CA ILE A 87 14.88 9.83 -6.70
C ILE A 87 13.47 10.08 -7.24
N GLY A 88 12.94 9.15 -8.03
CA GLY A 88 11.60 9.19 -8.58
C GLY A 88 10.64 8.23 -7.88
N PHE A 89 9.39 8.69 -7.69
CA PHE A 89 8.30 7.87 -7.12
C PHE A 89 7.17 7.62 -8.13
N GLY A 90 7.49 7.72 -9.42
CA GLY A 90 6.55 7.66 -10.54
C GLY A 90 6.25 9.03 -11.14
N ASN A 91 5.68 9.02 -12.36
CA ASN A 91 5.43 10.20 -13.18
C ASN A 91 6.70 11.00 -13.56
N THR A 92 7.88 10.41 -13.46
CA THR A 92 9.17 10.94 -13.91
C THR A 92 9.75 10.02 -14.99
N VAL A 93 10.55 10.58 -15.90
CA VAL A 93 11.10 9.87 -17.07
C VAL A 93 12.52 9.38 -16.81
N LYS A 94 13.35 10.21 -16.16
CA LYS A 94 14.74 9.92 -15.84
C LYS A 94 15.02 10.18 -14.37
N GLN A 95 15.61 9.22 -13.72
CA GLN A 95 16.03 9.24 -12.33
C GLN A 95 17.17 8.25 -12.12
N ASP A 96 17.98 8.46 -11.08
CA ASP A 96 19.03 7.53 -10.67
C ASP A 96 18.46 6.38 -9.83
N LEU A 97 17.43 6.65 -9.01
CA LEU A 97 16.68 5.68 -8.23
C LEU A 97 15.18 5.84 -8.49
N LEU A 98 14.53 4.75 -8.88
CA LEU A 98 13.08 4.69 -9.09
C LEU A 98 12.45 3.75 -8.07
N ARG A 99 11.66 4.31 -7.14
CA ARG A 99 10.87 3.52 -6.19
C ARG A 99 9.48 3.24 -6.75
N ILE A 100 9.16 1.98 -6.94
CA ILE A 100 7.84 1.50 -7.41
C ILE A 100 7.00 1.10 -6.21
N GLY A 101 6.13 2.01 -5.79
CA GLY A 101 5.23 1.83 -4.64
C GLY A 101 3.90 1.18 -4.97
N GLY A 102 3.50 1.13 -6.24
CA GLY A 102 2.16 0.71 -6.65
C GLY A 102 2.11 -0.35 -7.76
N GLY A 103 3.25 -0.82 -8.26
CA GLY A 103 3.33 -1.76 -9.39
C GLY A 103 2.87 -1.18 -10.74
N PRO A 104 2.97 -1.96 -11.84
CA PRO A 104 2.65 -1.53 -13.19
C PRO A 104 1.16 -1.29 -13.42
N LEU A 105 0.84 -0.25 -14.20
CA LEU A 105 -0.56 0.12 -14.48
C LEU A 105 -1.33 -1.01 -15.19
N LYS A 106 -0.67 -1.79 -16.06
CA LYS A 106 -1.28 -2.94 -16.74
C LYS A 106 -1.78 -3.98 -15.74
N ILE A 107 -0.93 -4.40 -14.83
CA ILE A 107 -1.27 -5.40 -13.79
C ILE A 107 -2.34 -4.86 -12.85
N PHE A 108 -2.24 -3.57 -12.43
CA PHE A 108 -3.30 -2.94 -11.66
C PHE A 108 -4.66 -3.03 -12.35
N TRP A 109 -4.74 -2.83 -13.67
CA TRP A 109 -6.01 -2.96 -14.40
C TRP A 109 -6.52 -4.39 -14.40
N GLU A 110 -5.65 -5.34 -14.69
CA GLU A 110 -6.00 -6.76 -14.79
C GLU A 110 -6.53 -7.30 -13.46
N LEU A 111 -5.86 -7.01 -12.36
CA LEU A 111 -6.24 -7.51 -11.04
C LEU A 111 -7.43 -6.72 -10.46
N SER A 112 -7.41 -5.39 -10.54
CA SER A 112 -8.45 -4.55 -9.96
C SER A 112 -9.80 -4.67 -10.65
N LYS A 113 -9.87 -5.14 -11.92
CA LYS A 113 -11.15 -5.39 -12.60
C LYS A 113 -12.01 -6.39 -11.84
N ARG A 114 -11.40 -7.41 -11.22
CA ARG A 114 -12.07 -8.47 -10.46
C ARG A 114 -12.86 -7.94 -9.24
N ALA A 115 -12.48 -6.78 -8.71
CA ALA A 115 -13.17 -6.13 -7.60
C ALA A 115 -14.55 -5.54 -7.96
N TYR A 116 -14.92 -5.52 -9.26
CA TYR A 116 -16.16 -4.87 -9.72
C TYR A 116 -17.24 -5.85 -10.15
N GLY A 117 -17.00 -7.14 -10.01
CA GLY A 117 -17.93 -8.16 -10.52
C GLY A 117 -17.99 -8.23 -12.06
N PRO A 118 -18.43 -9.34 -12.62
CA PRO A 118 -18.58 -9.51 -14.08
C PRO A 118 -19.73 -8.68 -14.65
N GLY A 119 -19.67 -8.36 -15.95
CA GLY A 119 -20.73 -7.71 -16.71
C GLY A 119 -20.47 -6.26 -17.10
N PHE A 120 -21.47 -5.61 -17.68
CA PHE A 120 -21.39 -4.29 -18.30
C PHE A 120 -20.65 -3.21 -17.46
N PRO A 121 -20.87 -3.07 -16.14
CA PRO A 121 -20.15 -2.07 -15.36
C PRO A 121 -18.64 -2.27 -15.33
N GLN A 122 -18.18 -3.53 -15.33
CA GLN A 122 -16.75 -3.87 -15.39
C GLN A 122 -16.17 -3.54 -16.77
N ASP A 123 -16.85 -3.96 -17.82
CA ASP A 123 -16.39 -3.77 -19.21
C ASP A 123 -16.35 -2.30 -19.59
N PHE A 124 -17.39 -1.53 -19.24
CA PHE A 124 -17.43 -0.08 -19.43
C PHE A 124 -16.30 0.63 -18.70
N LYS A 125 -16.00 0.22 -17.45
CA LYS A 125 -14.89 0.77 -16.69
C LYS A 125 -13.54 0.46 -17.33
N MET A 126 -13.37 -0.74 -17.88
CA MET A 126 -12.14 -1.13 -18.58
C MET A 126 -11.98 -0.36 -19.90
N LEU A 127 -13.04 -0.20 -20.64
CA LEU A 127 -13.06 0.63 -21.85
C LEU A 127 -12.66 2.08 -21.55
N LYS A 128 -13.31 2.69 -20.56
CA LYS A 128 -12.95 4.05 -20.09
C LYS A 128 -11.50 4.19 -19.65
N ARG A 129 -10.92 3.17 -19.00
CA ARG A 129 -9.51 3.15 -18.63
C ARG A 129 -8.60 3.09 -19.86
N ARG A 130 -8.94 2.27 -20.86
CA ARG A 130 -8.17 2.12 -22.11
C ARG A 130 -8.20 3.40 -22.95
N LEU A 131 -9.36 4.04 -23.05
CA LEU A 131 -9.56 5.26 -23.84
C LEU A 131 -9.05 6.54 -23.12
N SER A 132 -8.63 6.47 -21.87
CA SER A 132 -8.17 7.63 -21.12
C SER A 132 -6.78 8.12 -21.59
N PRO A 133 -6.66 9.34 -22.16
CA PRO A 133 -5.36 9.90 -22.58
C PRO A 133 -4.35 10.00 -21.43
N GLY A 134 -4.84 10.29 -20.21
CA GLY A 134 -4.00 10.32 -19.02
C GLY A 134 -3.39 8.96 -18.67
N ASN A 135 -4.13 7.86 -18.88
CA ASN A 135 -3.62 6.52 -18.64
C ASN A 135 -2.62 6.09 -19.72
N THR A 136 -2.84 6.46 -20.99
CA THR A 136 -1.87 6.23 -22.07
C THR A 136 -0.55 6.96 -21.77
N LEU A 137 -0.65 8.20 -21.33
CA LEU A 137 0.54 8.98 -20.94
C LEU A 137 1.28 8.34 -19.75
N ILE A 138 0.57 7.90 -18.71
CA ILE A 138 1.19 7.19 -17.56
C ILE A 138 1.93 5.95 -18.04
N ARG A 139 1.34 5.14 -18.93
CA ARG A 139 2.01 3.94 -19.48
C ARG A 139 3.30 4.30 -20.25
N ASN A 140 3.27 5.38 -21.02
CA ASN A 140 4.45 5.83 -21.77
C ASN A 140 5.55 6.33 -20.83
N ILE A 141 5.19 7.09 -19.79
CA ILE A 141 6.13 7.55 -18.76
C ILE A 141 6.71 6.34 -18.01
N GLU A 142 5.86 5.37 -17.60
CA GLU A 142 6.29 4.13 -16.94
C GLU A 142 7.29 3.37 -17.81
N LYS A 143 6.98 3.16 -19.09
CA LYS A 143 7.88 2.49 -20.04
C LYS A 143 9.24 3.21 -20.16
N GLN A 144 9.22 4.53 -20.30
CA GLN A 144 10.45 5.33 -20.41
C GLN A 144 11.27 5.30 -19.11
N ALA A 145 10.61 5.44 -17.95
CA ALA A 145 11.26 5.38 -16.65
C ALA A 145 11.95 4.03 -16.38
N LEU A 146 11.32 2.93 -16.81
CA LEU A 146 11.83 1.57 -16.64
C LEU A 146 12.88 1.17 -17.68
N SER A 147 12.94 1.87 -18.82
CA SER A 147 14.00 1.66 -19.83
C SER A 147 15.30 2.39 -19.47
N GLY A 148 15.31 3.27 -18.49
CA GLY A 148 16.50 3.97 -18.01
C GLY A 148 17.47 3.05 -17.29
N ARG A 149 18.72 3.52 -17.08
CA ARG A 149 19.78 2.77 -16.35
C ARG A 149 19.70 2.88 -14.83
N GLY A 150 18.81 3.72 -14.28
CA GLY A 150 18.67 3.94 -12.84
C GLY A 150 18.29 2.67 -12.07
N THR A 151 18.66 2.62 -10.81
CA THR A 151 18.29 1.52 -9.91
C THR A 151 16.79 1.50 -9.67
N ILE A 152 16.19 0.31 -9.76
CA ILE A 152 14.76 0.10 -9.49
C ILE A 152 14.60 -0.54 -8.12
N VAL A 153 13.75 0.05 -7.27
CA VAL A 153 13.34 -0.52 -5.99
C VAL A 153 11.85 -0.84 -6.03
N ALA A 154 11.51 -2.11 -5.83
CA ALA A 154 10.15 -2.59 -5.66
C ALA A 154 9.83 -2.70 -4.16
N VAL A 155 8.60 -2.33 -3.75
CA VAL A 155 8.17 -2.38 -2.34
C VAL A 155 7.81 -3.78 -1.85
N SER A 156 7.87 -4.79 -2.71
CA SER A 156 7.67 -6.21 -2.37
C SER A 156 8.16 -7.11 -3.50
N HIS A 157 8.40 -8.38 -3.20
CA HIS A 157 8.66 -9.41 -4.21
C HIS A 157 7.52 -9.49 -5.23
N ARG A 158 6.28 -9.35 -4.79
CA ARG A 158 5.10 -9.34 -5.67
C ARG A 158 5.16 -8.20 -6.69
N VAL A 159 5.55 -7.00 -6.27
CA VAL A 159 5.72 -5.85 -7.20
C VAL A 159 6.86 -6.10 -8.19
N ARG A 160 7.98 -6.67 -7.75
CA ARG A 160 9.06 -7.09 -8.64
C ARG A 160 8.56 -8.07 -9.71
N ASP A 161 7.82 -9.10 -9.31
CA ASP A 161 7.28 -10.10 -10.22
C ASP A 161 6.27 -9.48 -11.21
N TRP A 162 5.44 -8.56 -10.76
CA TRP A 162 4.54 -7.80 -11.62
C TRP A 162 5.28 -6.90 -12.61
N LEU A 163 6.39 -6.28 -12.20
CA LEU A 163 7.23 -5.48 -13.10
C LEU A 163 7.81 -6.35 -14.22
N ILE A 164 8.37 -7.50 -13.89
CA ILE A 164 8.93 -8.45 -14.87
C ILE A 164 7.83 -8.97 -15.81
N ALA A 165 6.66 -9.33 -15.28
CA ALA A 165 5.52 -9.80 -16.08
C ALA A 165 4.98 -8.73 -17.05
N ALA A 166 4.94 -7.46 -16.63
CA ALA A 166 4.47 -6.36 -17.47
C ALA A 166 5.54 -5.84 -18.44
N HIS A 167 6.81 -5.97 -18.08
CA HIS A 167 7.99 -5.46 -18.79
C HIS A 167 9.10 -6.51 -18.86
N PRO A 168 9.01 -7.50 -19.76
CA PRO A 168 9.95 -8.65 -19.83
C PRO A 168 11.42 -8.28 -19.95
N HIS A 169 11.75 -7.10 -20.52
CA HIS A 169 13.13 -6.60 -20.61
C HIS A 169 13.77 -6.31 -19.23
N LEU A 170 12.99 -6.35 -18.15
CA LEU A 170 13.49 -6.20 -16.77
C LEU A 170 13.94 -7.51 -16.15
N LYS A 171 13.77 -8.67 -16.83
CA LYS A 171 14.07 -9.99 -16.27
C LYS A 171 15.53 -10.10 -15.79
N ASP A 172 16.47 -9.55 -16.56
CA ASP A 172 17.91 -9.63 -16.27
C ASP A 172 18.42 -8.39 -15.50
N ARG A 173 17.52 -7.49 -15.10
CA ARG A 173 17.88 -6.33 -14.28
C ARG A 173 17.82 -6.66 -12.80
N ASN A 174 18.81 -6.18 -12.06
CA ASN A 174 18.76 -6.22 -10.59
C ASN A 174 17.70 -5.24 -10.08
N ILE A 175 16.50 -5.75 -9.77
CA ILE A 175 15.44 -4.99 -9.10
C ILE A 175 15.56 -5.27 -7.60
N ARG A 176 15.99 -4.27 -6.84
CA ARG A 176 16.08 -4.39 -5.39
C ARG A 176 14.67 -4.44 -4.78
N VAL A 177 14.50 -5.23 -3.73
CA VAL A 177 13.23 -5.31 -3.00
C VAL A 177 13.47 -4.75 -1.61
N ILE A 178 12.76 -3.67 -1.27
CA ILE A 178 12.80 -3.05 0.07
C ILE A 178 11.35 -2.84 0.53
N TYR A 179 10.95 -3.59 1.54
CA TYR A 179 9.58 -3.54 2.05
C TYR A 179 9.31 -2.26 2.85
N ASN A 180 8.03 -1.88 2.93
CA ASN A 180 7.60 -0.99 3.98
C ASN A 180 7.76 -1.70 5.33
N GLN A 181 8.13 -0.97 6.36
CA GLN A 181 8.19 -1.48 7.73
C GLN A 181 7.19 -0.71 8.59
N PRO A 182 6.35 -1.38 9.36
CA PRO A 182 5.53 -0.70 10.36
C PRO A 182 6.40 -0.22 11.51
N ASP A 183 5.90 0.74 12.25
CA ASP A 183 6.50 1.15 13.53
C ASP A 183 6.26 0.03 14.56
N LEU A 184 7.30 -0.78 14.83
CA LEU A 184 7.22 -1.96 15.69
C LEU A 184 7.09 -1.60 17.18
N GLU A 185 7.45 -0.39 17.59
CA GLU A 185 7.21 0.09 18.95
C GLU A 185 5.74 0.42 19.15
N ARG A 186 5.15 1.10 18.19
CA ARG A 186 3.74 1.47 18.20
C ARG A 186 2.81 0.28 17.97
N PHE A 187 3.14 -0.57 17.02
CA PHE A 187 2.37 -1.78 16.67
C PHE A 187 3.03 -3.00 17.31
N SER A 188 2.64 -3.31 18.52
CA SER A 188 3.09 -4.45 19.30
C SER A 188 1.89 -5.21 19.89
N PRO A 189 2.01 -6.49 20.21
CA PRO A 189 0.93 -7.25 20.83
C PRO A 189 0.49 -6.63 22.17
N ALA A 190 -0.78 -6.73 22.49
CA ALA A 190 -1.29 -6.34 23.81
C ALA A 190 -1.02 -7.41 24.85
N ALA A 191 -0.86 -6.99 26.12
CA ALA A 191 -0.98 -7.90 27.26
C ALA A 191 -2.41 -8.49 27.33
N PRO A 192 -2.60 -9.71 27.90
CA PRO A 192 -3.91 -10.34 27.95
C PRO A 192 -5.00 -9.45 28.58
N ASP A 193 -4.69 -8.78 29.68
CA ASP A 193 -5.64 -7.91 30.39
C ASP A 193 -5.99 -6.66 29.57
N GLU A 194 -5.00 -6.05 28.91
CA GLU A 194 -5.21 -4.92 28.00
C GLU A 194 -6.15 -5.35 26.84
N ARG A 195 -5.86 -6.50 26.24
CA ARG A 195 -6.70 -7.03 25.15
C ARG A 195 -8.13 -7.30 25.61
N GLN A 196 -8.31 -7.85 26.81
CA GLN A 196 -9.63 -8.10 27.38
C GLN A 196 -10.40 -6.79 27.58
N ALA A 197 -9.76 -5.76 28.13
CA ALA A 197 -10.38 -4.44 28.32
C ALA A 197 -10.78 -3.80 26.97
N LEU A 198 -9.91 -3.87 25.94
CA LEU A 198 -10.24 -3.38 24.60
C LEU A 198 -11.48 -4.07 24.01
N ARG A 199 -11.61 -5.38 24.19
CA ARG A 199 -12.76 -6.15 23.70
C ARG A 199 -14.06 -5.82 24.46
N GLN A 200 -13.99 -5.64 25.78
CA GLN A 200 -15.13 -5.20 26.59
C GLN A 200 -15.63 -3.81 26.16
N ASN A 201 -14.74 -2.86 25.92
CA ASN A 201 -15.07 -1.52 25.43
C ASN A 201 -15.73 -1.54 24.03
N LEU A 202 -15.50 -2.59 23.25
CA LEU A 202 -16.17 -2.81 21.96
C LEU A 202 -17.53 -3.52 22.09
N GLY A 203 -17.93 -3.92 23.32
CA GLY A 203 -19.16 -4.67 23.60
C GLY A 203 -19.14 -6.11 23.09
N LEU A 204 -17.95 -6.72 23.02
CA LEU A 204 -17.79 -8.10 22.58
C LEU A 204 -17.97 -9.08 23.74
N ASN A 205 -18.70 -10.16 23.49
CA ASN A 205 -18.81 -11.27 24.40
C ASN A 205 -17.50 -12.11 24.42
N LYS A 206 -17.29 -12.86 25.49
CA LYS A 206 -16.11 -13.69 25.65
C LYS A 206 -15.92 -14.70 24.51
N ASN A 207 -17.03 -15.22 23.98
CA ASN A 207 -17.04 -16.21 22.89
C ASN A 207 -17.09 -15.60 21.48
N ASP A 208 -17.17 -14.27 21.35
CA ASP A 208 -17.16 -13.63 20.04
C ASP A 208 -15.76 -13.73 19.39
N THR A 209 -15.73 -14.02 18.10
CA THR A 209 -14.54 -13.97 17.27
C THR A 209 -14.56 -12.67 16.44
N LEU A 210 -13.68 -11.74 16.77
CA LEU A 210 -13.62 -10.46 16.09
C LEU A 210 -12.72 -10.53 14.85
N LEU A 211 -13.34 -10.38 13.69
CA LEU A 211 -12.65 -10.09 12.44
C LEU A 211 -12.44 -8.58 12.32
N THR A 212 -11.23 -8.16 11.97
CA THR A 212 -10.92 -6.76 11.70
C THR A 212 -10.52 -6.58 10.23
N PHE A 213 -10.92 -5.45 9.65
CA PHE A 213 -10.59 -5.06 8.27
C PHE A 213 -10.26 -3.57 8.25
N ALA A 214 -9.18 -3.17 7.56
CA ALA A 214 -8.81 -1.76 7.42
C ALA A 214 -8.46 -1.39 5.98
N GLY A 215 -8.99 -0.25 5.49
CA GLY A 215 -8.62 0.21 4.16
C GLY A 215 -9.43 1.41 3.66
N THR A 216 -8.91 2.07 2.63
CA THR A 216 -9.55 3.25 2.01
C THR A 216 -10.36 2.92 0.76
N ASN A 217 -10.08 1.80 0.09
CA ASN A 217 -10.83 1.34 -1.09
C ASN A 217 -11.44 -0.04 -0.83
N PHE A 218 -12.58 -0.05 -0.16
CA PHE A 218 -13.26 -1.26 0.31
C PHE A 218 -13.45 -2.32 -0.78
N ALA A 219 -13.82 -1.93 -2.01
CA ALA A 219 -14.02 -2.88 -3.10
C ALA A 219 -12.70 -3.55 -3.51
N LEU A 220 -11.66 -2.75 -3.73
CA LEU A 220 -10.34 -3.25 -4.14
C LEU A 220 -9.69 -4.10 -3.04
N LYS A 221 -9.96 -3.76 -1.78
CA LYS A 221 -9.47 -4.49 -0.60
C LYS A 221 -10.28 -5.74 -0.26
N GLY A 222 -11.33 -6.04 -1.04
CA GLY A 222 -12.07 -7.30 -0.93
C GLY A 222 -13.15 -7.32 0.15
N LEU A 223 -13.71 -6.17 0.54
CA LEU A 223 -14.76 -6.13 1.56
C LEU A 223 -16.04 -6.86 1.11
N ILE A 224 -16.38 -6.86 -0.18
CA ILE A 224 -17.56 -7.60 -0.69
C ILE A 224 -17.42 -9.11 -0.45
N PRO A 225 -16.34 -9.79 -0.90
CA PRO A 225 -16.16 -11.20 -0.58
C PRO A 225 -16.03 -11.47 0.92
N LEU A 226 -15.46 -10.57 1.72
CA LEU A 226 -15.38 -10.74 3.17
C LEU A 226 -16.76 -10.73 3.83
N ILE A 227 -17.65 -9.79 3.46
CA ILE A 227 -19.03 -9.77 3.98
C ILE A 227 -19.78 -11.05 3.55
N LYS A 228 -19.60 -11.51 2.31
CA LYS A 228 -20.18 -12.79 1.86
C LYS A 228 -19.59 -13.98 2.62
N ALA A 229 -18.29 -13.99 2.92
CA ALA A 229 -17.68 -15.05 3.72
C ALA A 229 -18.22 -15.06 5.16
N LEU A 230 -18.50 -13.89 5.73
CA LEU A 230 -19.09 -13.76 7.07
C LEU A 230 -20.44 -14.48 7.17
N SER A 231 -21.27 -14.47 6.11
CA SER A 231 -22.56 -15.18 6.12
C SER A 231 -22.41 -16.72 6.12
N LEU A 232 -21.22 -17.24 5.83
CA LEU A 232 -20.90 -18.66 5.90
C LEU A 232 -20.21 -19.05 7.22
N LEU A 233 -19.91 -18.10 8.08
CA LEU A 233 -19.25 -18.30 9.36
C LEU A 233 -20.27 -18.34 10.51
N PRO A 234 -19.97 -19.05 11.64
CA PRO A 234 -20.81 -19.07 12.82
C PRO A 234 -21.25 -17.68 13.31
N GLU A 235 -22.35 -17.59 14.04
CA GLU A 235 -22.95 -16.31 14.47
C GLU A 235 -22.07 -15.49 15.43
N ASN A 236 -21.19 -16.15 16.16
CA ASN A 236 -20.23 -15.49 17.04
C ASN A 236 -19.10 -14.77 16.31
N PHE A 237 -18.99 -14.89 14.96
CA PHE A 237 -18.05 -14.09 14.19
C PHE A 237 -18.61 -12.69 13.96
N LYS A 238 -17.88 -11.65 14.39
CA LYS A 238 -18.20 -10.23 14.21
C LYS A 238 -17.16 -9.58 13.30
N LEU A 239 -17.54 -8.56 12.55
CA LEU A 239 -16.65 -7.85 11.62
C LEU A 239 -16.64 -6.36 11.90
N HIS A 240 -15.51 -5.82 12.32
CA HIS A 240 -15.28 -4.40 12.46
C HIS A 240 -14.41 -3.86 11.31
N ILE A 241 -14.86 -2.74 10.74
CA ILE A 241 -14.28 -2.17 9.51
C ILE A 241 -13.81 -0.75 9.79
N ALA A 242 -12.49 -0.54 9.70
CA ALA A 242 -11.86 0.78 9.76
C ALA A 242 -11.67 1.36 8.35
N GLY A 243 -12.06 2.64 8.15
CA GLY A 243 -11.93 3.37 6.90
C GLY A 243 -13.08 4.33 6.67
N HIS A 244 -12.81 5.52 6.15
CA HIS A 244 -13.79 6.60 6.05
C HIS A 244 -14.54 6.64 4.70
N ARG A 245 -14.60 5.53 3.96
CA ARG A 245 -15.46 5.43 2.76
C ARG A 245 -16.93 5.30 3.14
N ASN A 246 -17.80 5.82 2.27
CA ASN A 246 -19.25 5.64 2.42
C ASN A 246 -19.57 4.13 2.49
N PRO A 247 -20.14 3.64 3.61
CA PRO A 247 -20.43 2.24 3.82
C PRO A 247 -21.72 1.77 3.14
N GLY A 248 -22.60 2.67 2.66
CA GLY A 248 -23.99 2.40 2.32
C GLY A 248 -24.25 1.14 1.50
N ARG A 249 -23.51 0.94 0.38
CA ARG A 249 -23.68 -0.27 -0.43
C ARG A 249 -23.21 -1.56 0.28
N PHE A 250 -22.22 -1.47 1.16
CA PHE A 250 -21.67 -2.61 1.90
C PHE A 250 -22.59 -2.97 3.08
N ALA A 251 -23.16 -1.97 3.76
CA ALA A 251 -24.16 -2.17 4.79
C ALA A 251 -25.44 -2.80 4.21
N LYS A 252 -25.92 -2.33 3.04
CA LYS A 252 -27.03 -2.96 2.32
C LYS A 252 -26.74 -4.42 1.97
N LEU A 253 -25.52 -4.73 1.52
CA LEU A 253 -25.09 -6.11 1.24
C LEU A 253 -25.09 -6.95 2.52
N ALA A 254 -24.57 -6.44 3.63
CA ALA A 254 -24.56 -7.16 4.90
C ALA A 254 -25.99 -7.46 5.38
N ALA A 255 -26.90 -6.49 5.30
CA ALA A 255 -28.30 -6.66 5.64
C ALA A 255 -29.00 -7.71 4.73
N SER A 256 -28.77 -7.66 3.41
CA SER A 256 -29.37 -8.62 2.46
C SER A 256 -28.90 -10.06 2.65
N LEU A 257 -27.75 -10.24 3.30
CA LEU A 257 -27.18 -11.55 3.65
C LEU A 257 -27.50 -11.99 5.10
N GLY A 258 -28.32 -11.23 5.85
CA GLY A 258 -28.67 -11.53 7.23
C GLY A 258 -27.54 -11.33 8.24
N VAL A 259 -26.47 -10.63 7.89
CA VAL A 259 -25.31 -10.40 8.77
C VAL A 259 -25.13 -8.95 9.20
N GLY A 260 -26.14 -8.10 8.99
CA GLY A 260 -26.07 -6.66 9.28
C GLY A 260 -25.63 -6.36 10.70
N GLU A 261 -26.23 -7.02 11.70
CA GLU A 261 -25.92 -6.85 13.13
C GLU A 261 -24.51 -7.32 13.54
N ARG A 262 -23.88 -8.11 12.68
CA ARG A 262 -22.53 -8.64 12.89
C ARG A 262 -21.45 -7.73 12.29
N VAL A 263 -21.83 -6.67 11.54
CA VAL A 263 -20.91 -5.79 10.81
C VAL A 263 -20.98 -4.37 11.39
N ARG A 264 -19.85 -3.85 11.85
CA ARG A 264 -19.73 -2.47 12.34
C ARG A 264 -18.74 -1.68 11.48
N PHE A 265 -19.20 -0.56 10.93
CA PHE A 265 -18.36 0.41 10.20
C PHE A 265 -17.93 1.50 11.18
N LEU A 266 -16.64 1.55 11.50
CA LEU A 266 -16.09 2.45 12.52
C LEU A 266 -15.67 3.82 11.95
N GLY A 267 -15.72 3.98 10.62
CA GLY A 267 -15.18 5.20 10.01
C GLY A 267 -13.66 5.33 10.17
N TYR A 268 -13.20 6.55 10.38
CA TYR A 268 -11.78 6.81 10.67
C TYR A 268 -11.45 6.40 12.10
N VAL A 269 -10.53 5.46 12.24
CA VAL A 269 -10.00 5.00 13.53
C VAL A 269 -8.65 5.67 13.76
N LYS A 270 -8.53 6.47 14.82
CA LYS A 270 -7.28 7.17 15.18
C LYS A 270 -6.28 6.23 15.83
N ASP A 271 -6.76 5.37 16.72
CA ASP A 271 -5.96 4.39 17.45
C ASP A 271 -6.02 3.03 16.73
N MET A 272 -5.22 2.90 15.68
CA MET A 272 -5.10 1.66 14.91
C MET A 272 -4.42 0.53 15.70
N PRO A 273 -3.41 0.75 16.56
CA PRO A 273 -2.87 -0.30 17.42
C PRO A 273 -3.95 -1.02 18.24
N SER A 274 -4.75 -0.29 18.99
CA SER A 274 -5.85 -0.87 19.80
C SER A 274 -6.88 -1.60 18.94
N PHE A 275 -7.17 -1.08 17.73
CA PHE A 275 -8.05 -1.73 16.78
C PHE A 275 -7.54 -3.11 16.34
N TYR A 276 -6.24 -3.25 16.02
CA TYR A 276 -5.65 -4.54 15.67
C TYR A 276 -5.54 -5.47 16.88
N ARG A 277 -5.12 -4.98 18.03
CA ARG A 277 -4.96 -5.74 19.27
C ARG A 277 -6.26 -6.39 19.76
N ALA A 278 -7.40 -5.71 19.58
CA ALA A 278 -8.72 -6.25 19.93
C ALA A 278 -9.14 -7.42 19.03
N GLY A 279 -8.66 -7.46 17.78
CA GLY A 279 -9.02 -8.45 16.77
C GLY A 279 -8.46 -9.85 17.02
N ASP A 280 -9.20 -10.87 16.59
CA ASP A 280 -8.73 -12.26 16.57
C ASP A 280 -8.07 -12.59 15.24
N VAL A 281 -8.68 -12.13 14.13
CA VAL A 281 -8.16 -12.30 12.78
C VAL A 281 -8.31 -11.00 12.01
N PHE A 282 -7.20 -10.46 11.51
CA PHE A 282 -7.24 -9.39 10.53
C PHE A 282 -7.42 -9.99 9.12
N VAL A 283 -8.43 -9.53 8.38
CA VAL A 283 -8.76 -10.11 7.07
C VAL A 283 -8.71 -9.04 5.99
N LEU A 284 -7.79 -9.17 5.04
CA LEU A 284 -7.65 -8.24 3.92
C LEU A 284 -7.50 -8.98 2.59
N PRO A 285 -8.59 -9.52 2.01
CA PRO A 285 -8.56 -10.33 0.79
C PRO A 285 -8.49 -9.43 -0.45
N SER A 286 -7.41 -8.65 -0.57
CA SER A 286 -7.24 -7.64 -1.61
C SER A 286 -7.17 -8.25 -3.00
N PHE A 287 -7.85 -7.64 -3.98
CA PHE A 287 -7.65 -7.96 -5.40
C PHE A 287 -6.34 -7.40 -5.95
N TYR A 288 -5.81 -6.38 -5.32
CA TYR A 288 -4.53 -5.78 -5.64
C TYR A 288 -4.02 -4.94 -4.47
N ASP A 289 -2.82 -5.24 -4.00
CA ASP A 289 -2.10 -4.45 -3.03
C ASP A 289 -0.59 -4.63 -3.20
N ALA A 290 0.13 -3.57 -3.46
CA ALA A 290 1.57 -3.63 -3.71
C ALA A 290 2.37 -4.08 -2.46
N CYS A 291 2.03 -3.50 -1.32
CA CYS A 291 2.57 -3.81 0.01
C CYS A 291 1.64 -3.16 1.05
N SER A 292 0.76 -3.95 1.64
CA SER A 292 -0.24 -3.43 2.59
C SER A 292 0.37 -3.12 3.94
N ASN A 293 0.44 -1.84 4.30
CA ASN A 293 0.83 -1.44 5.66
C ASN A 293 -0.12 -2.03 6.70
N ALA A 294 -1.43 -2.05 6.42
CA ALA A 294 -2.42 -2.60 7.35
C ALA A 294 -2.20 -4.09 7.68
N VAL A 295 -1.72 -4.89 6.72
CA VAL A 295 -1.32 -6.28 6.96
C VAL A 295 -0.09 -6.34 7.87
N LEU A 296 0.92 -5.51 7.60
CA LEU A 296 2.15 -5.48 8.38
C LEU A 296 1.91 -4.96 9.81
N GLU A 297 1.06 -3.94 9.95
CA GLU A 297 0.64 -3.37 11.23
C GLU A 297 -0.15 -4.40 12.07
N ALA A 298 -1.08 -5.12 11.45
CA ALA A 298 -1.85 -6.17 12.11
C ALA A 298 -0.97 -7.34 12.57
N LEU A 299 0.00 -7.78 11.73
CA LEU A 299 0.99 -8.79 12.11
C LEU A 299 1.83 -8.32 13.32
N ALA A 300 2.36 -7.10 13.25
CA ALA A 300 3.15 -6.51 14.33
C ALA A 300 2.35 -6.39 15.63
N SER A 301 1.03 -6.15 15.53
CA SER A 301 0.11 -6.10 16.67
C SER A 301 -0.32 -7.47 17.20
N GLY A 302 0.22 -8.58 16.67
CA GLY A 302 -0.06 -9.94 17.12
C GLY A 302 -1.36 -10.54 16.58
N SER A 303 -1.99 -9.93 15.57
CA SER A 303 -3.17 -10.51 14.93
C SER A 303 -2.79 -11.69 14.04
N ARG A 304 -3.65 -12.73 13.98
CA ARG A 304 -3.62 -13.66 12.86
C ARG A 304 -4.08 -12.93 11.61
N VAL A 305 -3.43 -13.14 10.49
CA VAL A 305 -3.73 -12.36 9.28
C VAL A 305 -4.07 -13.29 8.11
N VAL A 306 -5.26 -13.09 7.52
CA VAL A 306 -5.66 -13.73 6.28
C VAL A 306 -5.64 -12.71 5.16
N SER A 307 -4.91 -12.98 4.09
CA SER A 307 -4.83 -12.10 2.94
C SER A 307 -4.78 -12.89 1.62
N SER A 308 -4.59 -12.21 0.50
CA SER A 308 -4.54 -12.82 -0.83
C SER A 308 -3.13 -12.86 -1.41
N LYS A 309 -2.91 -13.76 -2.38
CA LYS A 309 -1.66 -13.83 -3.14
C LYS A 309 -1.32 -12.52 -3.89
N ASP A 310 -2.34 -11.71 -4.20
CA ASP A 310 -2.19 -10.43 -4.91
C ASP A 310 -1.99 -9.24 -3.94
N ASN A 311 -1.58 -9.53 -2.70
CA ASN A 311 -1.08 -8.58 -1.71
C ASN A 311 0.41 -8.85 -1.46
N GLY A 312 1.26 -7.85 -1.72
CA GLY A 312 2.72 -7.99 -1.55
C GLY A 312 3.15 -8.30 -0.12
N SER A 313 2.37 -7.86 0.89
CA SER A 313 2.62 -8.20 2.30
C SER A 313 2.22 -9.65 2.63
N GLY A 314 1.56 -10.38 1.73
CA GLY A 314 1.30 -11.80 1.86
C GLY A 314 2.57 -12.67 1.98
N PHE A 315 3.73 -12.13 1.60
CA PHE A 315 5.03 -12.76 1.78
C PHE A 315 5.35 -13.14 3.23
N PHE A 316 4.84 -12.39 4.19
CA PHE A 316 5.06 -12.62 5.63
C PHE A 316 4.02 -13.54 6.28
N LEU A 317 3.06 -14.05 5.50
CA LEU A 317 2.00 -14.92 6.01
C LEU A 317 2.32 -16.40 5.79
N PRO A 318 1.89 -17.29 6.68
CA PRO A 318 1.83 -18.73 6.38
C PRO A 318 1.01 -18.99 5.11
N GLU A 319 1.47 -19.85 4.23
CA GLU A 319 0.80 -20.13 2.94
C GLU A 319 -0.67 -20.52 3.11
N ARG A 320 -1.01 -21.26 4.16
CA ARG A 320 -2.39 -21.66 4.49
C ARG A 320 -3.34 -20.49 4.78
N TRP A 321 -2.80 -19.29 5.09
CA TRP A 321 -3.58 -18.06 5.32
C TRP A 321 -3.57 -17.11 4.10
N VAL A 322 -2.96 -17.54 2.99
CA VAL A 322 -2.92 -16.79 1.74
C VAL A 322 -3.91 -17.37 0.74
N ILE A 323 -5.03 -16.70 0.51
CA ILE A 323 -6.03 -17.15 -0.46
C ILE A 323 -5.58 -16.88 -1.91
N LYS A 324 -5.86 -17.84 -2.78
CA LYS A 324 -5.49 -17.74 -4.22
C LYS A 324 -6.39 -16.76 -4.97
N ASP A 325 -7.68 -16.77 -4.67
CA ASP A 325 -8.68 -15.90 -5.30
C ASP A 325 -9.61 -15.26 -4.26
N PRO A 326 -9.56 -13.91 -4.11
CA PRO A 326 -10.49 -13.20 -3.23
C PRO A 326 -11.97 -13.43 -3.56
N SER A 327 -12.31 -13.82 -4.79
CA SER A 327 -13.68 -14.10 -5.21
C SER A 327 -14.20 -15.47 -4.75
N ASP A 328 -13.31 -16.38 -4.35
CA ASP A 328 -13.70 -17.66 -3.75
C ASP A 328 -14.10 -17.46 -2.28
N VAL A 329 -15.37 -17.10 -2.11
CA VAL A 329 -15.97 -16.80 -0.80
C VAL A 329 -15.91 -18.02 0.14
N ARG A 330 -16.06 -19.24 -0.38
CA ARG A 330 -16.02 -20.47 0.42
C ARG A 330 -14.61 -20.77 0.92
N ALA A 331 -13.59 -20.61 0.06
CA ALA A 331 -12.20 -20.74 0.47
C ALA A 331 -11.84 -19.68 1.51
N LEU A 332 -12.27 -18.43 1.31
CA LEU A 332 -12.06 -17.34 2.26
C LEU A 332 -12.66 -17.66 3.63
N ALA A 333 -13.92 -18.13 3.68
CA ALA A 333 -14.57 -18.50 4.94
C ALA A 333 -13.85 -19.65 5.65
N ARG A 334 -13.46 -20.71 4.92
CA ARG A 334 -12.67 -21.83 5.49
C ARG A 334 -11.34 -21.35 6.08
N THR A 335 -10.61 -20.51 5.33
CA THR A 335 -9.31 -19.96 5.78
C THR A 335 -9.47 -19.09 7.02
N ILE A 336 -10.49 -18.22 7.07
CA ILE A 336 -10.80 -17.41 8.26
C ILE A 336 -11.10 -18.30 9.47
N LYS A 337 -11.95 -19.34 9.29
CA LYS A 337 -12.33 -20.27 10.37
C LYS A 337 -11.11 -21.03 10.89
N SER A 338 -10.25 -21.51 10.00
CA SER A 338 -9.00 -22.17 10.35
C SER A 338 -8.07 -21.24 11.14
N ALA A 339 -7.84 -20.02 10.62
CA ALA A 339 -6.99 -19.05 11.32
C ALA A 339 -7.53 -18.68 12.71
N ALA A 340 -8.84 -18.55 12.86
CA ALA A 340 -9.47 -18.26 14.15
C ALA A 340 -9.32 -19.41 15.18
N GLY A 341 -9.28 -20.65 14.73
CA GLY A 341 -9.12 -21.83 15.57
C GLY A 341 -7.67 -22.16 15.98
N GLU A 342 -6.68 -21.51 15.36
CA GLU A 342 -5.29 -21.73 15.72
C GLU A 342 -4.89 -20.95 17.00
N SER A 343 -3.84 -21.40 17.68
CA SER A 343 -3.23 -20.66 18.81
C SER A 343 -2.72 -19.30 18.34
N GLN A 344 -2.58 -18.36 19.28
CA GLN A 344 -2.01 -17.04 18.96
C GLN A 344 -0.60 -17.22 18.40
N PRO A 345 -0.25 -16.59 17.25
CA PRO A 345 1.09 -16.69 16.71
C PRO A 345 2.11 -16.04 17.68
N PRO A 346 3.37 -16.48 17.65
CA PRO A 346 4.41 -15.78 18.37
C PRO A 346 4.48 -14.30 17.89
N PRO A 347 5.00 -13.40 18.72
CA PRO A 347 5.20 -12.01 18.31
C PRO A 347 5.92 -11.93 16.96
N PHE A 348 5.40 -11.12 16.06
CA PHE A 348 6.00 -10.92 14.76
C PHE A 348 7.38 -10.30 14.90
N SER A 349 8.39 -10.94 14.32
CA SER A 349 9.72 -10.38 14.16
C SER A 349 10.03 -10.20 12.66
N TRP A 350 10.65 -9.08 12.33
CA TRP A 350 11.05 -8.83 10.94
C TRP A 350 12.17 -9.81 10.54
N PRO A 351 12.07 -10.53 9.40
CA PRO A 351 13.14 -11.42 8.94
C PRO A 351 14.42 -10.64 8.65
N LYS A 352 15.55 -11.11 9.19
CA LYS A 352 16.85 -10.41 9.12
C LYS A 352 17.38 -10.22 7.69
N ASP A 353 17.03 -11.13 6.81
CA ASP A 353 17.44 -11.17 5.40
C ASP A 353 16.51 -10.39 4.46
N VAL A 354 15.44 -9.77 5.00
CA VAL A 354 14.46 -9.02 4.20
C VAL A 354 14.65 -7.51 4.43
N PRO A 355 15.22 -6.77 3.46
CA PRO A 355 15.40 -5.33 3.59
C PRO A 355 14.06 -4.60 3.75
N ALA A 356 13.97 -3.73 4.75
CA ALA A 356 12.77 -2.96 5.01
C ALA A 356 13.07 -1.63 5.72
N GLY A 357 12.08 -0.76 5.72
CA GLY A 357 12.18 0.52 6.41
C GLY A 357 12.98 1.57 5.66
N MET A 358 13.67 2.42 6.40
CA MET A 358 14.38 3.57 5.86
C MET A 358 15.86 3.31 5.62
N GLU A 359 16.50 2.54 6.50
CA GLU A 359 17.95 2.31 6.48
C GLU A 359 18.46 1.77 5.13
N PRO A 360 17.86 0.71 4.51
CA PRO A 360 18.32 0.23 3.23
C PRO A 360 18.23 1.27 2.09
N TYR A 361 17.37 2.29 2.22
CA TYR A 361 17.33 3.39 1.26
C TYR A 361 18.47 4.39 1.47
N LEU A 362 18.85 4.66 2.73
CA LEU A 362 19.98 5.54 3.05
C LEU A 362 21.30 4.91 2.59
N GLU A 363 21.48 3.61 2.84
CA GLU A 363 22.63 2.83 2.34
C GLU A 363 22.69 2.85 0.82
N LEU A 364 21.56 2.61 0.15
CA LEU A 364 21.47 2.64 -1.31
C LEU A 364 21.78 4.02 -1.89
N VAL A 365 21.34 5.09 -1.26
CA VAL A 365 21.66 6.46 -1.66
C VAL A 365 23.17 6.71 -1.56
N LYS A 366 23.81 6.28 -0.46
CA LYS A 366 25.26 6.38 -0.27
C LYS A 366 26.01 5.61 -1.35
N GLU A 367 25.65 4.34 -1.59
CA GLU A 367 26.20 3.48 -2.65
C GLU A 367 26.12 4.17 -4.03
N LEU A 368 24.97 4.75 -4.37
CA LEU A 368 24.75 5.40 -5.66
C LEU A 368 25.51 6.72 -5.82
N LEU A 369 25.80 7.42 -4.73
CA LEU A 369 26.62 8.64 -4.75
C LEU A 369 28.12 8.31 -4.88
N GLU A 370 28.59 7.23 -4.24
CA GLU A 370 29.97 6.76 -4.32
C GLU A 370 30.31 6.17 -5.72
N ALA A 371 29.31 5.64 -6.43
CA ALA A 371 29.47 5.06 -7.76
C ALA A 371 29.53 6.09 -8.91
N LYS A 372 29.38 7.40 -8.63
CA LYS A 372 29.44 8.51 -9.62
C LYS A 372 30.77 9.23 -9.58
#